data_5136b083f6e54a80e4caeff877ca04a2
#
_entry.id   5136b083f6e54a80e4caeff877ca04a2
#
_cell.length_a   1.000
_cell.length_b   1.000
_cell.length_c   1.000
_cell.angle_alpha   90.00
_cell.angle_beta   90.00
_cell.angle_gamma   90.00
#
_symmetry.space_group_name_H-M   'P 1'
#
loop_
_entity.id
_entity.type
_entity.pdbx_description
1 polymer ?
#
loop_
_entity_poly.entity_id
_entity_poly.type
_entity_poly.pdbx_seq_one_letter_code
_entity_poly.pdbx_strand_id
1 'polypeptide(L)'
;MKRLVLDASVALAWVVDRNADPYAKEVQRSLLEGIQAVVPLIWQLEVTNVLLMVQRRGLMTAEEVNAGLRYFERFLASRAEVVAAFSEMREILRLGRELNLTSCDALYLDLAIREGLPLATLDRKLAQAAEKAGVKLA
;
A
#
# COMPACT_ATOMS: atom_id res chain seq x y z
N MET A 1 11.85 7.96 -14.44
CA MET A 1 10.92 8.34 -13.36
C MET A 1 11.11 7.42 -12.17
N LYS A 2 11.27 7.97 -10.99
CA LYS A 2 11.37 7.15 -9.78
C LYS A 2 10.01 6.58 -9.41
N ARG A 3 10.02 5.37 -8.90
CA ARG A 3 8.80 4.65 -8.50
C ARG A 3 9.01 4.02 -7.11
N LEU A 4 7.92 3.73 -6.42
CA LEU A 4 7.93 2.96 -5.18
C LEU A 4 6.69 2.08 -5.12
N VAL A 5 6.80 0.95 -4.44
CA VAL A 5 5.64 0.10 -4.14
C VAL A 5 4.95 0.67 -2.92
N LEU A 6 3.65 0.92 -3.03
CA LEU A 6 2.87 1.56 -1.97
C LEU A 6 1.91 0.55 -1.34
N ASP A 7 2.16 0.20 -0.08
CA ASP A 7 1.23 -0.59 0.70
C ASP A 7 -0.01 0.24 1.05
N ALA A 8 -1.16 -0.40 1.03
CA ALA A 8 -2.43 0.27 1.33
C ALA A 8 -2.43 0.98 2.69
N SER A 9 -1.67 0.48 3.67
CA SER A 9 -1.57 1.09 5.00
C SER A 9 -1.16 2.56 4.94
N VAL A 10 -0.24 2.92 4.06
CA VAL A 10 0.24 4.30 3.91
C VAL A 10 -0.85 5.18 3.33
N ALA A 11 -1.46 4.74 2.23
CA ALA A 11 -2.51 5.49 1.57
C ALA A 11 -3.75 5.67 2.47
N LEU A 12 -4.12 4.63 3.20
CA LEU A 12 -5.24 4.71 4.14
C LEU A 12 -5.01 5.75 5.22
N ALA A 13 -3.77 5.91 5.69
CA ALA A 13 -3.44 6.93 6.69
C ALA A 13 -3.73 8.34 6.18
N TRP A 14 -3.68 8.59 4.88
CA TRP A 14 -3.98 9.91 4.32
C TRP A 14 -5.45 10.30 4.48
N VAL A 15 -6.34 9.33 4.60
CA VAL A 15 -7.80 9.56 4.62
C VAL A 15 -8.40 9.24 5.98
N VAL A 16 -8.00 8.13 6.61
CA VAL A 16 -8.66 7.63 7.82
C VAL A 16 -7.91 7.96 9.12
N ASP A 17 -6.65 8.37 9.04
CA ASP A 17 -5.85 8.70 10.22
C ASP A 17 -5.97 10.18 10.56
N ARG A 18 -6.69 10.47 11.66
CA ARG A 18 -6.87 11.85 12.14
C ARG A 18 -5.58 12.46 12.67
N ASN A 19 -4.65 11.63 13.12
CA ASN A 19 -3.38 12.08 13.69
C ASN A 19 -2.31 12.31 12.61
N ALA A 20 -2.62 12.00 11.37
CA ALA A 20 -1.77 12.28 10.21
C ALA A 20 -0.32 11.82 10.42
N ASP A 21 -0.11 10.51 10.32
CA ASP A 21 1.21 9.90 10.49
C ASP A 21 2.29 10.64 9.70
N PRO A 22 3.40 11.07 10.34
CA PRO A 22 4.44 11.84 9.67
C PRO A 22 5.09 11.09 8.49
N TYR A 23 5.31 9.79 8.63
CA TYR A 23 5.87 8.98 7.55
C TYR A 23 4.93 8.91 6.35
N ALA A 24 3.63 8.67 6.62
CA ALA A 24 2.63 8.63 5.55
C ALA A 24 2.54 9.97 4.80
N LYS A 25 2.63 11.08 5.51
CA LYS A 25 2.67 12.41 4.90
C LYS A 25 3.91 12.61 4.03
N GLU A 26 5.06 12.15 4.50
CA GLU A 26 6.30 12.27 3.75
C GLU A 26 6.24 11.49 2.45
N VAL A 27 5.69 10.28 2.49
CA VAL A 27 5.49 9.47 1.29
C VAL A 27 4.51 10.19 0.34
N GLN A 28 3.41 10.72 0.87
CA GLN A 28 2.44 11.46 0.06
C GLN A 28 3.11 12.65 -0.65
N ARG A 29 3.93 13.40 0.07
CA ARG A 29 4.66 14.53 -0.49
C ARG A 29 5.57 14.10 -1.63
N SER A 30 6.30 12.99 -1.45
CA SER A 30 7.18 12.45 -2.50
C SER A 30 6.40 12.10 -3.77
N LEU A 31 5.21 11.52 -3.61
CA LEU A 31 4.36 11.19 -4.75
C LEU A 31 3.83 12.45 -5.45
N LEU A 32 3.50 13.48 -4.68
CA LEU A 32 3.09 14.77 -5.25
C LEU A 32 4.23 15.46 -5.99
N GLU A 33 5.45 15.19 -5.61
CA GLU A 33 6.65 15.76 -6.26
C GLU A 33 7.13 14.97 -7.48
N GLY A 34 6.41 13.90 -7.87
CA GLY A 34 6.66 13.20 -9.12
C GLY A 34 7.08 11.75 -9.03
N ILE A 35 7.26 11.20 -7.83
CA ILE A 35 7.49 9.75 -7.67
C ILE A 35 6.18 9.05 -7.98
N GLN A 36 6.23 7.96 -8.76
CA GLN A 36 5.03 7.20 -9.11
C GLN A 36 4.85 6.03 -8.14
N ALA A 37 3.64 5.82 -7.67
CA ALA A 37 3.29 4.64 -6.88
C ALA A 37 3.06 3.45 -7.80
N VAL A 38 3.46 2.27 -7.33
CA VAL A 38 3.15 0.99 -7.98
C VAL A 38 2.36 0.17 -6.97
N VAL A 39 1.18 -0.27 -7.35
CA VAL A 39 0.28 -1.00 -6.46
C VAL A 39 -0.24 -2.27 -7.12
N PRO A 40 -0.39 -3.38 -6.37
CA PRO A 40 -1.04 -4.57 -6.90
C PRO A 40 -2.56 -4.40 -6.91
N LEU A 41 -3.27 -5.29 -7.62
CA LEU A 41 -4.74 -5.25 -7.67
C LEU A 41 -5.39 -5.33 -6.29
N ILE A 42 -4.81 -6.09 -5.36
CA ILE A 42 -5.38 -6.23 -4.01
C ILE A 42 -5.42 -4.90 -3.24
N TRP A 43 -4.61 -3.92 -3.64
CA TRP A 43 -4.60 -2.60 -3.00
C TRP A 43 -6.01 -1.99 -2.98
N GLN A 44 -6.72 -2.09 -4.10
CA GLN A 44 -8.08 -1.56 -4.20
C GLN A 44 -9.04 -2.27 -3.25
N LEU A 45 -8.90 -3.59 -3.11
CA LEU A 45 -9.72 -4.36 -2.18
C LEU A 45 -9.40 -4.03 -0.73
N GLU A 46 -8.14 -3.88 -0.40
CA GLU A 46 -7.74 -3.53 0.95
C GLU A 46 -8.25 -2.14 1.34
N VAL A 47 -8.10 -1.17 0.44
CA VAL A 47 -8.59 0.19 0.67
C VAL A 47 -10.11 0.22 0.84
N THR A 48 -10.85 -0.42 -0.06
CA THR A 48 -12.32 -0.43 0.02
C THR A 48 -12.80 -1.19 1.25
N ASN A 49 -12.11 -2.26 1.65
CA ASN A 49 -12.47 -3.00 2.86
C ASN A 49 -12.35 -2.13 4.11
N VAL A 50 -11.30 -1.34 4.23
CA VAL A 50 -11.14 -0.44 5.39
C VAL A 50 -12.19 0.68 5.35
N LEU A 51 -12.48 1.24 4.17
CA LEU A 51 -13.52 2.25 4.05
C LEU A 51 -14.89 1.71 4.50
N LEU A 52 -15.23 0.49 4.09
CA LEU A 52 -16.46 -0.18 4.54
C LEU A 52 -16.46 -0.36 6.06
N MET A 53 -15.34 -0.80 6.62
CA MET A 53 -15.20 -1.05 8.05
C MET A 53 -15.38 0.23 8.88
N VAL A 54 -14.71 1.32 8.50
CA VAL A 54 -14.81 2.57 9.26
C VAL A 54 -16.22 3.17 9.18
N GLN A 55 -16.91 2.99 8.06
CA GLN A 55 -18.29 3.43 7.94
C GLN A 55 -19.22 2.59 8.81
N ARG A 56 -19.09 1.26 8.75
CA ARG A 56 -19.92 0.35 9.55
C ARG A 56 -19.75 0.55 11.04
N ARG A 57 -18.56 0.92 11.47
CA ARG A 57 -18.26 1.21 12.89
C ARG A 57 -18.62 2.62 13.30
N GLY A 58 -19.14 3.44 12.40
CA GLY A 58 -19.51 4.82 12.70
C GLY A 58 -18.33 5.77 12.91
N LEU A 59 -17.12 5.36 12.49
CA LEU A 59 -15.93 6.22 12.62
C LEU A 59 -15.87 7.30 11.56
N MET A 60 -16.51 7.05 10.40
CA MET A 60 -16.66 8.02 9.33
C MET A 60 -18.08 7.94 8.78
N THR A 61 -18.62 9.06 8.33
CA THR A 61 -19.93 9.11 7.69
C THR A 61 -19.82 8.56 6.26
N ALA A 62 -20.95 8.19 5.67
CA ALA A 62 -21.00 7.79 4.27
C ALA A 62 -20.44 8.88 3.33
N GLU A 63 -20.72 10.15 3.64
CA GLU A 63 -20.21 11.26 2.84
C GLU A 63 -18.68 11.38 2.94
N GLU A 64 -18.12 11.21 4.14
CA GLU A 64 -16.68 11.22 4.35
C GLU A 64 -16.00 10.05 3.62
N VAL A 65 -16.60 8.86 3.69
CA VAL A 65 -16.10 7.69 2.96
C VAL A 65 -16.14 7.92 1.45
N ASN A 66 -17.23 8.49 0.94
CA ASN A 66 -17.34 8.80 -0.48
C ASN A 66 -16.30 9.83 -0.94
N ALA A 67 -16.00 10.82 -0.10
CA ALA A 67 -14.94 11.78 -0.40
C ALA A 67 -13.57 11.10 -0.46
N GLY A 68 -13.30 10.20 0.48
CA GLY A 68 -12.07 9.39 0.49
C GLY A 68 -11.97 8.51 -0.75
N LEU A 69 -13.08 7.89 -1.14
CA LEU A 69 -13.10 7.07 -2.36
C LEU A 69 -12.73 7.90 -3.59
N ARG A 70 -13.33 9.09 -3.75
CA ARG A 70 -12.99 9.96 -4.87
C ARG A 70 -11.51 10.35 -4.88
N TYR A 71 -10.95 10.60 -3.70
CA TYR A 71 -9.53 10.88 -3.58
C TYR A 71 -8.68 9.72 -4.09
N PHE A 72 -9.00 8.49 -3.67
CA PHE A 72 -8.25 7.30 -4.11
C PHE A 72 -8.42 7.01 -5.59
N GLU A 73 -9.61 7.24 -6.14
CA GLU A 73 -9.85 7.08 -7.58
C GLU A 73 -8.97 8.04 -8.40
N ARG A 74 -8.87 9.29 -7.98
CA ARG A 74 -8.01 10.27 -8.63
C ARG A 74 -6.54 9.90 -8.48
N PHE A 75 -6.17 9.41 -7.31
CA PHE A 75 -4.80 8.96 -7.05
C PHE A 75 -4.42 7.84 -8.01
N LEU A 76 -5.26 6.82 -8.14
CA LEU A 76 -5.00 5.70 -9.05
C LEU A 76 -4.91 6.17 -10.50
N ALA A 77 -5.73 7.12 -10.90
CA ALA A 77 -5.75 7.61 -12.28
C ALA A 77 -4.51 8.44 -12.65
N SER A 78 -3.94 9.17 -11.68
CA SER A 78 -2.93 10.17 -11.98
C SER A 78 -1.53 9.88 -11.42
N ARG A 79 -1.40 9.07 -10.36
CA ARG A 79 -0.14 8.92 -9.63
C ARG A 79 0.26 7.47 -9.34
N ALA A 80 -0.50 6.52 -9.84
CA ALA A 80 -0.24 5.10 -9.56
C ALA A 80 -0.29 4.27 -10.82
N GLU A 81 0.58 3.26 -10.86
CA GLU A 81 0.52 2.19 -11.83
C GLU A 81 -0.05 0.97 -11.11
N VAL A 82 -1.14 0.42 -11.62
CA VAL A 82 -1.75 -0.80 -11.07
C VAL A 82 -1.16 -2.01 -11.80
N VAL A 83 -0.53 -2.90 -11.06
CA VAL A 83 0.04 -4.12 -11.62
C VAL A 83 -1.00 -5.22 -11.53
N ALA A 84 -1.52 -5.64 -12.68
CA ALA A 84 -2.58 -6.63 -12.76
C ALA A 84 -2.07 -8.08 -12.63
N ALA A 85 -0.81 -8.33 -12.97
CA ALA A 85 -0.23 -9.67 -12.89
C ALA A 85 0.01 -10.08 -11.45
N PHE A 86 -0.49 -11.27 -11.09
CA PHE A 86 -0.23 -11.84 -9.77
C PHE A 86 1.12 -12.55 -9.75
N SER A 87 1.72 -12.60 -8.58
CA SER A 87 2.90 -13.42 -8.33
C SER A 87 2.53 -14.91 -8.39
N GLU A 88 3.50 -15.76 -8.65
CA GLU A 88 3.29 -17.19 -8.58
C GLU A 88 2.95 -17.60 -7.13
N MET A 89 1.96 -18.49 -6.99
CA MET A 89 1.54 -18.97 -5.67
C MET A 89 2.71 -19.57 -4.89
N ARG A 90 3.60 -20.29 -5.59
CA ARG A 90 4.79 -20.89 -5.00
C ARG A 90 5.70 -19.86 -4.35
N GLU A 91 5.90 -18.74 -5.01
CA GLU A 91 6.75 -17.65 -4.52
C GLU A 91 6.12 -16.95 -3.32
N ILE A 92 4.80 -16.72 -3.37
CA ILE A 92 4.06 -16.14 -2.24
C ILE A 92 4.15 -17.05 -1.02
N LEU A 93 3.97 -18.34 -1.20
CA LEU A 93 4.05 -19.31 -0.12
C LEU A 93 5.47 -19.36 0.48
N ARG A 94 6.49 -19.31 -0.37
CA ARG A 94 7.88 -19.30 0.06
C ARG A 94 8.18 -18.07 0.94
N LEU A 95 7.84 -16.89 0.47
CA LEU A 95 8.05 -15.64 1.23
C LEU A 95 7.26 -15.63 2.53
N GLY A 96 6.03 -16.06 2.50
CA GLY A 96 5.19 -16.14 3.69
C GLY A 96 5.78 -17.06 4.76
N ARG A 97 6.33 -18.22 4.34
CA ARG A 97 6.98 -19.15 5.26
C ARG A 97 8.30 -18.61 5.82
N GLU A 98 9.16 -18.12 4.95
CA GLU A 98 10.50 -17.67 5.35
C GLU A 98 10.45 -16.42 6.22
N LEU A 99 9.52 -15.51 5.95
CA LEU A 99 9.46 -14.20 6.61
C LEU A 99 8.25 -14.05 7.52
N ASN A 100 7.46 -15.10 7.68
CA ASN A 100 6.27 -15.11 8.52
C ASN A 100 5.28 -13.99 8.15
N LEU A 101 4.95 -13.92 6.87
CA LEU A 101 4.04 -12.93 6.31
C LEU A 101 2.72 -13.55 5.92
N THR A 102 1.66 -12.73 5.90
CA THR A 102 0.41 -13.10 5.23
C THR A 102 0.66 -13.13 3.72
N SER A 103 -0.24 -13.74 2.96
CA SER A 103 -0.13 -13.76 1.51
C SER A 103 -0.20 -12.36 0.90
N CYS A 104 -1.05 -11.48 1.47
CA CYS A 104 -1.14 -10.10 1.00
C CYS A 104 0.17 -9.34 1.19
N ASP A 105 0.77 -9.45 2.37
CA ASP A 105 2.06 -8.79 2.65
C ASP A 105 3.18 -9.39 1.78
N ALA A 106 3.18 -10.71 1.60
CA ALA A 106 4.14 -11.37 0.73
C ALA A 106 4.00 -10.89 -0.73
N LEU A 107 2.78 -10.61 -1.17
CA LEU A 107 2.55 -10.09 -2.52
C LEU A 107 3.19 -8.71 -2.72
N TYR A 108 3.03 -7.79 -1.75
CA TYR A 108 3.68 -6.48 -1.81
C TYR A 108 5.19 -6.62 -1.85
N LEU A 109 5.74 -7.48 -1.00
CA LEU A 109 7.19 -7.70 -0.95
C LEU A 109 7.70 -8.30 -2.25
N ASP A 110 7.01 -9.31 -2.78
CA ASP A 110 7.40 -9.92 -4.05
C ASP A 110 7.38 -8.90 -5.20
N LEU A 111 6.37 -8.03 -5.22
CA LEU A 111 6.29 -6.97 -6.22
C LEU A 111 7.49 -6.03 -6.13
N ALA A 112 7.88 -5.62 -4.92
CA ALA A 112 9.05 -4.76 -4.72
C ALA A 112 10.34 -5.46 -5.16
N ILE A 113 10.49 -6.73 -4.86
CA ILE A 113 11.66 -7.53 -5.26
C ILE A 113 11.74 -7.62 -6.79
N ARG A 114 10.65 -8.01 -7.43
CA ARG A 114 10.62 -8.21 -8.90
C ARG A 114 10.87 -6.93 -9.66
N GLU A 115 10.34 -5.82 -9.18
CA GLU A 115 10.49 -4.53 -9.85
C GLU A 115 11.75 -3.79 -9.42
N GLY A 116 12.46 -4.27 -8.40
CA GLY A 116 13.65 -3.60 -7.89
C GLY A 116 13.33 -2.24 -7.28
N LEU A 117 12.19 -2.10 -6.61
CA LEU A 117 11.70 -0.83 -6.08
C LEU A 117 11.71 -0.81 -4.57
N PRO A 118 11.83 0.39 -3.97
CA PRO A 118 11.62 0.52 -2.53
C PRO A 118 10.14 0.31 -2.18
N LEU A 119 9.91 -0.05 -0.93
CA LEU A 119 8.57 -0.31 -0.40
C LEU A 119 8.20 0.72 0.65
N ALA A 120 7.02 1.31 0.53
CA ALA A 120 6.45 2.19 1.55
C ALA A 120 5.35 1.45 2.30
N THR A 121 5.50 1.31 3.61
CA THR A 121 4.51 0.63 4.45
C THR A 121 4.54 1.19 5.88
N LEU A 122 3.38 1.17 6.54
CA LEU A 122 3.27 1.43 7.97
C LEU A 122 3.26 0.15 8.79
N ASP A 123 3.20 -1.01 8.13
CA ASP A 123 3.20 -2.31 8.81
C ASP A 123 4.63 -2.66 9.21
N ARG A 124 4.87 -2.74 10.53
CA ARG A 124 6.19 -3.02 11.07
C ARG A 124 6.73 -4.39 10.66
N LYS A 125 5.88 -5.40 10.61
CA LYS A 125 6.25 -6.75 10.19
C LYS A 125 6.71 -6.78 8.73
N LEU A 126 5.95 -6.12 7.86
CA LEU A 126 6.29 -6.05 6.44
C LEU A 126 7.59 -5.25 6.23
N ALA A 127 7.77 -4.16 6.97
CA ALA A 127 9.00 -3.37 6.90
C ALA A 127 10.22 -4.19 7.30
N GLN A 128 10.12 -4.96 8.38
CA GLN A 128 11.23 -5.83 8.83
C GLN A 128 11.52 -6.92 7.80
N ALA A 129 10.49 -7.52 7.22
CA ALA A 129 10.65 -8.53 6.18
C ALA A 129 11.32 -7.95 4.94
N ALA A 130 10.95 -6.74 4.56
CA ALA A 130 11.56 -6.05 3.41
C ALA A 130 13.06 -5.85 3.63
N GLU A 131 13.46 -5.39 4.81
CA GLU A 131 14.87 -5.22 5.14
C GLU A 131 15.64 -6.55 5.07
N LYS A 132 15.08 -7.63 5.61
CA LYS A 132 15.69 -8.98 5.53
C LYS A 132 15.83 -9.45 4.09
N ALA A 133 14.92 -9.09 3.22
CA ALA A 133 14.94 -9.47 1.82
C ALA A 133 15.79 -8.55 0.94
N GLY A 134 16.42 -7.54 1.53
CA GLY A 134 17.25 -6.59 0.79
C GLY A 134 16.46 -5.52 0.04
N VAL A 135 15.19 -5.32 0.38
CA VAL A 135 14.34 -4.28 -0.19
C VAL A 135 14.47 -3.02 0.66
N LYS A 136 14.76 -1.90 0.03
CA LYS A 136 14.85 -0.62 0.74
C LYS A 136 13.44 -0.14 1.12
N LEU A 137 13.36 0.51 2.28
CA LEU A 137 12.15 1.21 2.67
C LEU A 137 12.16 2.62 2.09
N ALA A 138 11.02 3.02 1.59
CA ALA A 138 10.88 4.35 1.04
C ALA A 138 10.86 5.43 2.13
#